data_c439f7071f8abab7fb7141c5f05606c8
#
_entry.id   c439f7071f8abab7fb7141c5f05606c8
#
_cell.length_a   1.000
_cell.length_b   1.000
_cell.length_c   1.000
_cell.angle_alpha   90.00
_cell.angle_beta   90.00
_cell.angle_gamma   90.00
#
_symmetry.space_group_name_H-M   'P 1'
#
loop_
_entity.id
_entity.type
_entity.pdbx_description
1 polymer ?
#
loop_
_entity_poly.entity_id
_entity_poly.type
_entity_poly.pdbx_seq_one_letter_code
_entity_poly.pdbx_strand_id
1 'polypeptide(L)'
;MEALNRRKAPVPASLTFSGSLALDPVPRLAGPLRVACRAEAGRVEEAYAGVRMFRDLERAQEGRRPALAAHLARRMSGQSPAAHGLVACQALERAWAAKIPTGARLARNLLLALEMVQAHLTLFFLQDLPELAGIEPLQPAAPAGPGGSLRGFRVHAWETARQSVAVRRMCAEAMAVLAGRWPHPPGVVPGGVGRSLDGAGKQAVAERLAVVRAFVNETWAPLAYDLAEVRWDLFSVGRGPGNFVCAGALPMNDYATHYHTAPGVLLRGRREPFRPELVTEHSGRCWFMDEREGRSLGEGATAPDAARPNAYSFVKAARYAGECCETGPLARAMVGAWKFSALGAERLEKLFGEKADRFTGADDAIVSAMGRRLARVEESMRLCAAMEEFWLPQMSAGEEVWAPPGERPDAEAAAWSESAEGVVAHAVRLEKGRVASWQVLTAGGFNLGPRDHEGRPGVLETALAGCPVDEERGAAVLAEIIHSFGPDPAAAAQ
;
A
#
# COMPACT_ATOMS: atom_id res chain seq x y z
N MET A 1 11.79 24.27 -8.07
CA MET A 1 10.52 24.83 -8.61
C MET A 1 10.67 25.57 -9.94
N GLU A 2 11.65 26.45 -10.13
CA GLU A 2 11.88 27.12 -11.43
C GLU A 2 12.26 26.15 -12.55
N ALA A 3 13.02 25.11 -12.30
CA ALA A 3 13.41 24.10 -13.30
C ALA A 3 12.22 23.27 -13.82
N LEU A 4 11.27 22.94 -12.95
CA LEU A 4 9.97 22.33 -13.33
C LEU A 4 9.10 23.26 -14.17
N ASN A 5 9.13 24.57 -13.87
CA ASN A 5 8.44 25.58 -14.68
C ASN A 5 9.08 25.79 -16.07
N ARG A 6 10.37 25.52 -16.24
CA ARG A 6 11.08 25.61 -17.53
C ARG A 6 10.86 24.41 -18.44
N ARG A 7 10.46 23.26 -17.89
CA ARG A 7 10.11 22.04 -18.63
C ARG A 7 8.63 21.68 -18.49
N LYS A 8 7.74 22.67 -18.53
CA LYS A 8 6.32 22.35 -18.73
C LYS A 8 6.26 21.52 -19.99
N ALA A 9 5.78 20.26 -19.88
CA ALA A 9 5.38 19.52 -21.04
C ALA A 9 4.53 20.46 -21.90
N PRO A 10 4.74 20.55 -23.21
CA PRO A 10 3.83 21.30 -24.04
C PRO A 10 2.44 20.72 -23.77
N VAL A 11 1.62 21.49 -23.09
CA VAL A 11 0.19 21.20 -22.99
C VAL A 11 -0.27 21.23 -24.45
N PRO A 12 -0.76 20.11 -24.99
CA PRO A 12 -1.22 20.09 -26.37
C PRO A 12 -2.19 21.24 -26.56
N ALA A 13 -2.00 22.01 -27.61
CA ALA A 13 -2.76 23.25 -27.87
C ALA A 13 -4.26 23.05 -28.16
N SER A 14 -4.79 21.83 -27.94
CA SER A 14 -6.19 21.45 -28.24
C SER A 14 -6.92 20.77 -27.08
N LEU A 15 -6.69 21.19 -25.83
CA LEU A 15 -7.49 20.68 -24.72
C LEU A 15 -8.85 21.40 -24.69
N THR A 16 -9.75 20.99 -25.58
CA THR A 16 -11.16 21.48 -25.63
C THR A 16 -12.13 20.43 -25.10
N PHE A 17 -11.64 19.24 -24.63
CA PHE A 17 -12.52 18.19 -24.18
C PHE A 17 -13.32 18.63 -22.96
N SER A 18 -14.64 18.58 -23.09
CA SER A 18 -15.58 18.73 -21.97
C SER A 18 -16.57 17.57 -22.03
N GLY A 19 -16.67 16.81 -20.95
CA GLY A 19 -17.50 15.60 -20.93
C GLY A 19 -17.26 14.73 -19.71
N SER A 20 -17.81 13.54 -19.75
CA SER A 20 -17.65 12.53 -18.70
C SER A 20 -16.75 11.39 -19.17
N LEU A 21 -15.81 11.01 -18.31
CA LEU A 21 -14.95 9.85 -18.48
C LEU A 21 -15.24 8.87 -17.36
N ALA A 22 -15.25 7.56 -17.66
CA ALA A 22 -15.41 6.54 -16.64
C ALA A 22 -14.50 5.33 -16.94
N LEU A 23 -13.89 4.81 -15.87
CA LEU A 23 -13.26 3.50 -15.83
C LEU A 23 -14.12 2.61 -14.93
N ASP A 24 -14.79 1.58 -15.50
CA ASP A 24 -15.71 0.71 -14.77
C ASP A 24 -15.68 -0.72 -15.33
N PRO A 25 -14.91 -1.62 -14.73
CA PRO A 25 -13.94 -1.40 -13.67
C PRO A 25 -12.61 -0.82 -14.16
N VAL A 26 -11.84 -0.23 -13.25
CA VAL A 26 -10.42 0.10 -13.50
C VAL A 26 -9.67 -1.22 -13.77
N PRO A 27 -8.91 -1.32 -14.87
CA PRO A 27 -8.24 -2.57 -15.26
C PRO A 27 -7.13 -2.98 -14.29
N ARG A 28 -6.75 -4.27 -14.31
CA ARG A 28 -5.61 -4.86 -13.59
C ARG A 28 -5.63 -4.68 -12.06
N LEU A 29 -6.81 -4.51 -11.44
CA LEU A 29 -6.98 -4.44 -10.00
C LEU A 29 -7.63 -5.70 -9.43
N ALA A 30 -7.32 -6.00 -8.17
CA ALA A 30 -8.00 -7.04 -7.41
C ALA A 30 -9.33 -6.50 -6.85
N GLY A 31 -10.37 -6.50 -7.66
CA GLY A 31 -11.71 -6.03 -7.29
C GLY A 31 -12.22 -4.85 -8.12
N PRO A 32 -13.54 -4.64 -8.17
CA PRO A 32 -14.18 -3.67 -9.03
C PRO A 32 -14.12 -2.26 -8.43
N LEU A 33 -13.11 -1.50 -8.79
CA LEU A 33 -13.04 -0.06 -8.57
C LEU A 33 -13.65 0.65 -9.79
N ARG A 34 -14.62 1.52 -9.56
CA ARG A 34 -15.13 2.46 -10.54
C ARG A 34 -14.56 3.84 -10.25
N VAL A 35 -14.09 4.50 -11.29
CA VAL A 35 -13.75 5.92 -11.24
C VAL A 35 -14.53 6.64 -12.33
N ALA A 36 -15.27 7.66 -11.96
CA ALA A 36 -16.00 8.53 -12.88
C ALA A 36 -15.51 9.98 -12.70
N CYS A 37 -15.24 10.66 -13.80
CA CYS A 37 -14.74 12.03 -13.80
C CYS A 37 -15.61 12.89 -14.71
N ARG A 38 -15.83 14.16 -14.30
CA ARG A 38 -16.29 15.22 -15.15
C ARG A 38 -15.10 16.08 -15.54
N ALA A 39 -14.92 16.29 -16.83
CA ALA A 39 -13.86 17.12 -17.37
C ALA A 39 -14.43 18.38 -18.03
N GLU A 40 -13.73 19.48 -17.87
CA GLU A 40 -14.03 20.75 -18.52
C GLU A 40 -12.71 21.39 -19.00
N ALA A 41 -12.74 21.93 -20.21
CA ALA A 41 -11.58 22.56 -20.86
C ALA A 41 -10.30 21.68 -20.76
N GLY A 42 -10.44 20.36 -21.00
CA GLY A 42 -9.34 19.41 -21.00
C GLY A 42 -8.73 19.08 -19.64
N ARG A 43 -9.46 19.35 -18.54
CA ARG A 43 -9.03 19.01 -17.19
C ARG A 43 -10.14 18.35 -16.40
N VAL A 44 -9.78 17.41 -15.54
CA VAL A 44 -10.71 16.82 -14.57
C VAL A 44 -11.12 17.88 -13.56
N GLU A 45 -12.40 18.19 -13.52
CA GLU A 45 -12.99 19.13 -12.55
C GLU A 45 -13.43 18.38 -11.30
N GLU A 46 -14.11 17.25 -11.47
CA GLU A 46 -14.57 16.40 -10.38
C GLU A 46 -14.28 14.94 -10.67
N ALA A 47 -13.91 14.20 -9.64
CA ALA A 47 -13.74 12.76 -9.67
C ALA A 47 -14.52 12.09 -8.54
N TYR A 48 -14.99 10.88 -8.80
CA TYR A 48 -15.71 10.00 -7.88
C TYR A 48 -15.11 8.60 -7.97
N ALA A 49 -14.56 8.11 -6.86
CA ALA A 49 -13.95 6.79 -6.77
C ALA A 49 -14.78 5.89 -5.85
N GLY A 50 -15.29 4.78 -6.37
CA GLY A 50 -16.16 3.89 -5.62
C GLY A 50 -15.85 2.42 -5.84
N VAL A 51 -15.66 1.67 -4.77
CA VAL A 51 -15.56 0.20 -4.81
C VAL A 51 -16.98 -0.37 -4.80
N ARG A 52 -17.27 -1.19 -5.82
CA ARG A 52 -18.62 -1.74 -6.08
C ARG A 52 -18.77 -3.19 -5.64
N MET A 53 -18.05 -3.59 -4.63
CA MET A 53 -18.08 -4.92 -4.05
C MET A 53 -18.20 -4.82 -2.54
N PHE A 54 -19.00 -5.69 -1.94
CA PHE A 54 -19.06 -5.92 -0.50
C PHE A 54 -18.80 -7.39 -0.22
N ARG A 55 -17.94 -7.71 0.75
CA ARG A 55 -17.50 -9.07 1.02
C ARG A 55 -17.98 -9.63 2.35
N ASP A 56 -18.51 -8.78 3.22
CA ASP A 56 -19.04 -9.14 4.56
C ASP A 56 -18.05 -9.88 5.46
N LEU A 57 -16.73 -9.54 5.32
CA LEU A 57 -15.67 -10.26 6.03
C LEU A 57 -15.56 -9.89 7.51
N GLU A 58 -15.99 -8.69 7.88
CA GLU A 58 -16.04 -8.26 9.28
C GLU A 58 -17.10 -9.07 10.04
N ARG A 59 -18.35 -9.10 9.55
CA ARG A 59 -19.45 -9.82 10.16
C ARG A 59 -19.25 -11.34 10.12
N ALA A 60 -18.58 -11.84 9.08
CA ALA A 60 -18.23 -13.25 8.98
C ALA A 60 -17.29 -13.73 10.13
N GLN A 61 -16.66 -12.82 10.89
CA GLN A 61 -15.85 -13.18 12.06
C GLN A 61 -16.69 -13.38 13.33
N GLU A 62 -17.90 -12.82 13.40
CA GLU A 62 -18.76 -12.86 14.58
C GLU A 62 -19.11 -14.29 14.99
N GLY A 63 -19.14 -14.56 16.29
CA GLY A 63 -19.41 -15.88 16.88
C GLY A 63 -18.25 -16.89 16.77
N ARG A 64 -17.19 -16.58 16.02
CA ARG A 64 -16.03 -17.49 15.83
C ARG A 64 -15.11 -17.50 17.06
N ARG A 65 -14.30 -18.57 17.14
CA ARG A 65 -13.15 -18.60 18.05
C ARG A 65 -12.12 -17.56 17.59
N PRO A 66 -11.47 -16.81 18.48
CA PRO A 66 -10.54 -15.73 18.11
C PRO A 66 -9.40 -16.17 17.18
N ALA A 67 -8.76 -17.32 17.47
CA ALA A 67 -7.69 -17.85 16.63
C ALA A 67 -8.14 -18.19 15.20
N LEU A 68 -9.39 -18.66 15.01
CA LEU A 68 -9.97 -18.90 13.69
C LEU A 68 -10.24 -17.58 12.96
N ALA A 69 -10.76 -16.57 13.68
CA ALA A 69 -10.98 -15.24 13.10
C ALA A 69 -9.67 -14.62 12.60
N ALA A 70 -8.59 -14.65 13.40
CA ALA A 70 -7.27 -14.21 12.95
C ALA A 70 -6.74 -15.02 11.75
N HIS A 71 -7.05 -16.32 11.69
CA HIS A 71 -6.70 -17.14 10.53
C HIS A 71 -7.45 -16.70 9.27
N LEU A 72 -8.72 -16.35 9.37
CA LEU A 72 -9.54 -15.90 8.24
C LEU A 72 -9.19 -14.47 7.79
N ALA A 73 -8.69 -13.62 8.68
CA ALA A 73 -8.27 -12.25 8.37
C ALA A 73 -7.26 -12.17 7.21
N ARG A 74 -6.41 -13.20 7.03
CA ARG A 74 -5.47 -13.28 5.88
C ARG A 74 -6.17 -13.32 4.51
N ARG A 75 -7.47 -13.58 4.46
CA ARG A 75 -8.25 -13.63 3.21
C ARG A 75 -8.86 -12.28 2.85
N MET A 76 -8.66 -11.27 3.68
CA MET A 76 -9.14 -9.92 3.44
C MET A 76 -8.40 -9.25 2.29
N SER A 77 -7.08 -9.50 2.14
CA SER A 77 -6.28 -9.02 1.02
C SER A 77 -5.68 -10.17 0.22
N GLY A 78 -5.62 -10.00 -1.10
CA GLY A 78 -4.86 -10.87 -2.00
C GLY A 78 -3.41 -10.43 -2.16
N GLN A 79 -3.13 -9.14 -1.94
CA GLN A 79 -1.79 -8.55 -2.08
C GLN A 79 -1.01 -8.63 -0.76
N SER A 80 -1.67 -8.39 0.38
CA SER A 80 -1.06 -8.29 1.71
C SER A 80 -1.69 -9.23 2.76
N PRO A 81 -1.85 -10.55 2.47
CA PRO A 81 -2.48 -11.49 3.39
C PRO A 81 -1.72 -11.68 4.70
N ALA A 82 -0.37 -11.58 4.71
CA ALA A 82 0.40 -11.69 5.94
C ALA A 82 0.22 -10.45 6.83
N ALA A 83 0.19 -9.25 6.26
CA ALA A 83 -0.07 -8.02 7.00
C ALA A 83 -1.40 -8.11 7.77
N HIS A 84 -2.50 -8.50 7.09
CA HIS A 84 -3.80 -8.69 7.75
C HIS A 84 -3.76 -9.77 8.83
N GLY A 85 -3.09 -10.91 8.57
CA GLY A 85 -2.92 -11.96 9.56
C GLY A 85 -2.11 -11.53 10.78
N LEU A 86 -1.04 -10.76 10.57
CA LEU A 86 -0.19 -10.20 11.63
C LEU A 86 -0.96 -9.23 12.50
N VAL A 87 -1.65 -8.26 11.89
CA VAL A 87 -2.40 -7.22 12.63
C VAL A 87 -3.58 -7.84 13.38
N ALA A 88 -4.26 -8.83 12.79
CA ALA A 88 -5.30 -9.59 13.48
C ALA A 88 -4.76 -10.34 14.72
N CYS A 89 -3.59 -10.98 14.61
CA CYS A 89 -2.93 -11.60 15.77
C CYS A 89 -2.53 -10.56 16.81
N GLN A 90 -1.96 -9.42 16.39
CA GLN A 90 -1.59 -8.33 17.30
C GLN A 90 -2.79 -7.74 18.04
N ALA A 91 -3.97 -7.63 17.39
CA ALA A 91 -5.19 -7.17 18.06
C ALA A 91 -5.59 -8.13 19.19
N LEU A 92 -5.57 -9.44 18.93
CA LEU A 92 -5.83 -10.46 19.95
C LEU A 92 -4.77 -10.46 21.05
N GLU A 93 -3.48 -10.35 20.71
CA GLU A 93 -2.38 -10.29 21.67
C GLU A 93 -2.50 -9.08 22.60
N ARG A 94 -2.88 -7.92 22.06
CA ARG A 94 -3.19 -6.73 22.88
C ARG A 94 -4.39 -6.94 23.79
N ALA A 95 -5.48 -7.52 23.27
CA ALA A 95 -6.69 -7.83 24.05
C ALA A 95 -6.38 -8.78 25.21
N TRP A 96 -5.50 -9.74 25.02
CA TRP A 96 -5.07 -10.70 26.04
C TRP A 96 -3.88 -10.25 26.88
N ALA A 97 -3.27 -9.08 26.57
CA ALA A 97 -2.00 -8.62 27.14
C ALA A 97 -0.86 -9.66 26.98
N ALA A 98 -0.87 -10.38 25.86
CA ALA A 98 0.12 -11.39 25.54
C ALA A 98 1.46 -10.77 25.13
N LYS A 99 2.55 -11.44 25.50
CA LYS A 99 3.90 -11.09 25.06
C LYS A 99 4.37 -12.15 24.06
N ILE A 100 4.99 -11.70 22.99
CA ILE A 100 5.59 -12.59 21.99
C ILE A 100 7.11 -12.68 22.20
N PRO A 101 7.75 -13.81 21.91
CA PRO A 101 9.21 -13.94 21.94
C PRO A 101 9.90 -13.04 20.90
N THR A 102 11.16 -12.71 21.15
CA THR A 102 12.01 -11.94 20.22
C THR A 102 12.09 -12.61 18.85
N GLY A 103 12.29 -13.93 18.80
CA GLY A 103 12.31 -14.69 17.55
C GLY A 103 11.01 -14.59 16.75
N ALA A 104 9.86 -14.51 17.44
CA ALA A 104 8.57 -14.27 16.78
C ALA A 104 8.50 -12.90 16.13
N ARG A 105 8.98 -11.85 16.81
CA ARG A 105 9.08 -10.49 16.26
C ARG A 105 9.96 -10.45 15.00
N LEU A 106 11.14 -11.06 15.07
CA LEU A 106 12.09 -11.12 13.95
C LEU A 106 11.50 -11.86 12.75
N ALA A 107 10.88 -13.03 12.98
CA ALA A 107 10.23 -13.80 11.92
C ALA A 107 9.07 -13.05 11.27
N ARG A 108 8.26 -12.34 12.07
CA ARG A 108 7.16 -11.50 11.58
C ARG A 108 7.66 -10.30 10.78
N ASN A 109 8.76 -9.67 11.18
CA ASN A 109 9.39 -8.58 10.43
C ASN A 109 9.89 -9.06 9.06
N LEU A 110 10.59 -10.19 9.03
CA LEU A 110 11.04 -10.81 7.77
C LEU A 110 9.85 -11.14 6.85
N LEU A 111 8.80 -11.73 7.40
CA LEU A 111 7.61 -12.10 6.64
C LEU A 111 6.90 -10.88 6.04
N LEU A 112 6.68 -9.84 6.85
CA LEU A 112 6.01 -8.62 6.41
C LEU A 112 6.85 -7.85 5.36
N ALA A 113 8.16 -7.74 5.59
CA ALA A 113 9.06 -7.06 4.65
C ALA A 113 9.14 -7.80 3.29
N LEU A 114 9.22 -9.15 3.30
CA LEU A 114 9.17 -9.96 2.08
C LEU A 114 7.84 -9.79 1.34
N GLU A 115 6.71 -9.73 2.07
CA GLU A 115 5.39 -9.48 1.47
C GLU A 115 5.34 -8.11 0.83
N MET A 116 5.81 -7.05 1.51
CA MET A 116 5.82 -5.70 0.97
C MET A 116 6.67 -5.63 -0.31
N VAL A 117 7.87 -6.18 -0.31
CA VAL A 117 8.73 -6.24 -1.53
C VAL A 117 8.04 -7.01 -2.65
N GLN A 118 7.44 -8.17 -2.36
CA GLN A 118 6.74 -8.99 -3.34
C GLN A 118 5.51 -8.25 -3.92
N ALA A 119 4.75 -7.54 -3.10
CA ALA A 119 3.62 -6.73 -3.54
C ALA A 119 4.09 -5.56 -4.42
N HIS A 120 5.16 -4.86 -4.04
CA HIS A 120 5.73 -3.76 -4.82
C HIS A 120 6.25 -4.21 -6.19
N LEU A 121 6.91 -5.39 -6.27
CA LEU A 121 7.29 -6.01 -7.54
C LEU A 121 6.07 -6.33 -8.40
N THR A 122 5.00 -6.84 -7.78
CA THR A 122 3.75 -7.15 -8.49
C THR A 122 3.12 -5.89 -9.07
N LEU A 123 2.98 -4.85 -8.26
CA LEU A 123 2.40 -3.58 -8.67
C LEU A 123 3.20 -2.93 -9.82
N PHE A 124 4.52 -2.88 -9.70
CA PHE A 124 5.36 -2.25 -10.72
C PHE A 124 5.37 -3.04 -12.03
N PHE A 125 5.64 -4.35 -11.99
CA PHE A 125 5.86 -5.14 -13.20
C PHE A 125 4.58 -5.64 -13.86
N LEU A 126 3.48 -5.83 -13.11
CA LEU A 126 2.23 -6.38 -13.65
C LEU A 126 1.10 -5.35 -13.80
N GLN A 127 1.18 -4.22 -13.11
CA GLN A 127 0.19 -3.16 -13.23
C GLN A 127 0.76 -1.91 -13.93
N ASP A 128 1.85 -1.34 -13.39
CA ASP A 128 2.41 -0.09 -13.90
C ASP A 128 3.04 -0.22 -15.30
N LEU A 129 3.98 -1.13 -15.49
CA LEU A 129 4.70 -1.25 -16.77
C LEU A 129 3.80 -1.51 -17.98
N PRO A 130 2.77 -2.38 -17.91
CA PRO A 130 1.85 -2.56 -19.03
C PRO A 130 1.15 -1.27 -19.47
N GLU A 131 0.76 -0.43 -18.52
CA GLU A 131 0.13 0.85 -18.81
C GLU A 131 1.15 1.89 -19.33
N LEU A 132 2.23 2.08 -18.59
CA LEU A 132 3.18 3.17 -18.80
C LEU A 132 4.07 2.99 -20.04
N ALA A 133 4.42 1.76 -20.34
CA ALA A 133 5.32 1.43 -21.44
C ALA A 133 4.62 0.76 -22.62
N GLY A 134 3.31 0.46 -22.50
CA GLY A 134 2.58 -0.35 -23.48
C GLY A 134 3.20 -1.74 -23.63
N ILE A 135 3.65 -2.33 -22.52
CA ILE A 135 4.28 -3.64 -22.49
C ILE A 135 3.24 -4.70 -22.12
N GLU A 136 2.97 -5.59 -23.04
CA GLU A 136 2.25 -6.82 -22.76
C GLU A 136 3.26 -7.89 -22.30
N PRO A 137 3.27 -8.28 -21.01
CA PRO A 137 4.30 -9.20 -20.47
C PRO A 137 4.34 -10.57 -21.15
N LEU A 138 3.28 -10.93 -21.87
CA LEU A 138 3.14 -12.20 -22.58
C LEU A 138 3.36 -12.11 -24.09
N GLN A 139 3.58 -10.90 -24.64
CA GLN A 139 3.89 -10.72 -26.05
C GLN A 139 5.38 -10.48 -26.27
N PRO A 140 5.97 -11.02 -27.34
CA PRO A 140 7.37 -10.75 -27.68
C PRO A 140 7.57 -9.25 -27.94
N ALA A 141 8.60 -8.67 -27.33
CA ALA A 141 8.97 -7.29 -27.64
C ALA A 141 9.36 -7.15 -29.11
N ALA A 142 8.85 -6.14 -29.79
CA ALA A 142 9.30 -5.82 -31.13
C ALA A 142 10.81 -5.44 -31.08
N PRO A 143 11.63 -5.86 -32.05
CA PRO A 143 13.07 -5.61 -32.07
C PRO A 143 13.41 -4.12 -31.95
N ALA A 144 14.40 -3.80 -31.12
CA ALA A 144 14.84 -2.43 -30.90
C ALA A 144 15.44 -1.80 -32.15
N GLY A 145 15.00 -0.57 -32.47
CA GLY A 145 15.67 0.27 -33.43
C GLY A 145 16.78 1.13 -32.77
N PRO A 146 17.71 1.70 -33.55
CA PRO A 146 18.77 2.54 -33.01
C PRO A 146 18.21 3.85 -32.46
N GLY A 147 18.55 4.14 -31.21
CA GLY A 147 18.21 5.40 -30.51
C GLY A 147 17.69 5.15 -29.08
N GLY A 148 18.18 5.91 -28.09
CA GLY A 148 17.74 5.90 -26.69
C GLY A 148 16.31 6.43 -26.53
N SER A 149 15.38 5.72 -27.10
CA SER A 149 13.98 6.05 -27.23
C SER A 149 13.15 5.16 -26.31
N LEU A 150 11.90 5.51 -26.11
CA LEU A 150 10.87 4.70 -25.47
C LEU A 150 10.91 3.22 -25.95
N ARG A 151 11.32 2.98 -27.18
CA ARG A 151 11.45 1.63 -27.75
C ARG A 151 12.58 0.81 -27.12
N GLY A 152 13.77 1.39 -26.91
CA GLY A 152 14.88 0.71 -26.19
C GLY A 152 14.51 0.41 -24.74
N PHE A 153 13.88 1.37 -24.07
CA PHE A 153 13.32 1.18 -22.75
C PHE A 153 12.33 0.00 -22.71
N ARG A 154 11.40 -0.10 -23.67
CA ARG A 154 10.41 -1.18 -23.73
C ARG A 154 11.02 -2.58 -23.80
N VAL A 155 12.07 -2.78 -24.58
CA VAL A 155 12.75 -4.09 -24.67
C VAL A 155 13.35 -4.47 -23.32
N HIS A 156 14.10 -3.56 -22.72
CA HIS A 156 14.73 -3.80 -21.42
C HIS A 156 13.69 -4.03 -20.31
N ALA A 157 12.63 -3.22 -20.26
CA ALA A 157 11.55 -3.35 -19.31
C ALA A 157 10.80 -4.69 -19.45
N TRP A 158 10.61 -5.19 -20.67
CA TRP A 158 9.98 -6.48 -20.92
C TRP A 158 10.83 -7.66 -20.39
N GLU A 159 12.13 -7.65 -20.66
CA GLU A 159 13.05 -8.67 -20.14
C GLU A 159 13.09 -8.66 -18.62
N THR A 160 13.15 -7.48 -18.03
CA THR A 160 13.13 -7.30 -16.56
C THR A 160 11.79 -7.78 -15.97
N ALA A 161 10.67 -7.49 -16.63
CA ALA A 161 9.36 -7.98 -16.18
C ALA A 161 9.29 -9.51 -16.15
N ARG A 162 9.90 -10.21 -17.12
CA ARG A 162 10.01 -11.68 -17.11
C ARG A 162 10.86 -12.18 -15.94
N GLN A 163 11.99 -11.52 -15.67
CA GLN A 163 12.86 -11.89 -14.53
C GLN A 163 12.13 -11.65 -13.19
N SER A 164 11.32 -10.61 -13.08
CA SER A 164 10.55 -10.30 -11.85
C SER A 164 9.66 -11.46 -11.41
N VAL A 165 9.16 -12.29 -12.33
CA VAL A 165 8.34 -13.49 -12.00
C VAL A 165 9.15 -14.49 -11.16
N ALA A 166 10.40 -14.74 -11.52
CA ALA A 166 11.28 -15.62 -10.76
C ALA A 166 11.63 -15.02 -9.40
N VAL A 167 11.88 -13.71 -9.33
CA VAL A 167 12.21 -13.01 -8.08
C VAL A 167 11.00 -13.00 -7.13
N ARG A 168 9.79 -12.76 -7.63
CA ARG A 168 8.55 -12.88 -6.83
C ARG A 168 8.36 -14.29 -6.28
N ARG A 169 8.75 -15.32 -7.03
CA ARG A 169 8.76 -16.71 -6.55
C ARG A 169 9.77 -16.88 -5.41
N MET A 170 10.96 -16.27 -5.47
CA MET A 170 11.93 -16.29 -4.36
C MET A 170 11.36 -15.69 -3.09
N CYS A 171 10.65 -14.55 -3.19
CA CYS A 171 9.94 -13.99 -2.03
C CYS A 171 8.89 -14.98 -1.47
N ALA A 172 8.07 -15.57 -2.33
CA ALA A 172 7.03 -16.52 -1.92
C ALA A 172 7.60 -17.77 -1.25
N GLU A 173 8.72 -18.31 -1.78
CA GLU A 173 9.42 -19.46 -1.20
C GLU A 173 10.03 -19.11 0.17
N ALA A 174 10.66 -17.94 0.33
CA ALA A 174 11.19 -17.48 1.61
C ALA A 174 10.07 -17.32 2.65
N MET A 175 8.93 -16.72 2.26
CA MET A 175 7.75 -16.62 3.13
C MET A 175 7.16 -17.99 3.48
N ALA A 176 7.20 -18.96 2.58
CA ALA A 176 6.76 -20.34 2.86
C ALA A 176 7.69 -21.05 3.86
N VAL A 177 8.99 -20.81 3.81
CA VAL A 177 9.95 -21.31 4.80
C VAL A 177 9.66 -20.72 6.18
N LEU A 178 9.37 -19.41 6.26
CA LEU A 178 9.08 -18.70 7.51
C LEU A 178 7.72 -19.08 8.13
N ALA A 179 6.69 -19.28 7.31
CA ALA A 179 5.30 -19.35 7.79
C ALA A 179 4.45 -20.45 7.12
N GLY A 180 5.09 -21.44 6.51
CA GLY A 180 4.48 -22.67 6.03
C GLY A 180 4.04 -22.65 4.58
N ARG A 181 3.49 -21.54 4.08
CA ARG A 181 3.13 -21.36 2.66
C ARG A 181 2.89 -19.88 2.32
N TRP A 182 2.82 -19.58 1.05
CA TRP A 182 2.36 -18.34 0.46
C TRP A 182 1.36 -18.65 -0.69
N PRO A 183 0.29 -17.88 -0.92
CA PRO A 183 -0.26 -16.84 -0.01
C PRO A 183 -1.00 -17.42 1.20
N HIS A 184 -1.49 -16.57 2.08
CA HIS A 184 -2.22 -16.90 3.31
C HIS A 184 -1.41 -17.77 4.28
N PRO A 185 -0.27 -17.25 4.81
CA PRO A 185 0.67 -18.02 5.63
C PRO A 185 0.03 -18.55 6.92
N PRO A 186 -0.12 -19.88 7.10
CA PRO A 186 -0.80 -20.46 8.27
C PRO A 186 0.02 -20.33 9.55
N GLY A 187 1.33 -20.14 9.42
CA GLY A 187 2.25 -20.07 10.56
C GLY A 187 2.14 -18.77 11.37
N VAL A 188 1.47 -17.73 10.90
CA VAL A 188 1.20 -16.55 11.72
C VAL A 188 0.05 -16.85 12.66
N VAL A 189 0.29 -16.89 13.96
CA VAL A 189 -0.70 -17.25 14.98
C VAL A 189 -0.60 -16.31 16.18
N PRO A 190 -1.67 -16.13 16.97
CA PRO A 190 -1.55 -15.42 18.24
C PRO A 190 -0.47 -16.03 19.14
N GLY A 191 0.37 -15.19 19.70
CA GLY A 191 1.53 -15.60 20.49
C GLY A 191 2.83 -15.74 19.69
N GLY A 192 2.79 -15.61 18.35
CA GLY A 192 4.03 -15.64 17.55
C GLY A 192 3.88 -16.23 16.15
N VAL A 193 4.81 -17.15 15.84
CA VAL A 193 4.88 -17.90 14.57
C VAL A 193 4.96 -19.39 14.91
N GLY A 194 4.23 -20.23 14.19
CA GLY A 194 4.06 -21.65 14.51
C GLY A 194 5.29 -22.54 14.25
N ARG A 195 6.40 -21.99 13.73
CA ARG A 195 7.62 -22.76 13.45
C ARG A 195 8.87 -21.90 13.61
N SER A 196 9.86 -22.40 14.36
CA SER A 196 11.21 -21.84 14.38
C SER A 196 12.00 -22.24 13.12
N LEU A 197 12.96 -21.42 12.74
CA LEU A 197 13.92 -21.76 11.70
C LEU A 197 15.09 -22.55 12.30
N ASP A 198 15.42 -23.68 11.70
CA ASP A 198 16.70 -24.34 11.89
C ASP A 198 17.79 -23.68 11.02
N GLY A 199 19.03 -24.15 11.10
CA GLY A 199 20.13 -23.65 10.31
C GLY A 199 19.90 -23.73 8.79
N ALA A 200 19.28 -24.83 8.33
CA ALA A 200 18.97 -25.03 6.92
C ALA A 200 17.86 -24.08 6.45
N GLY A 201 16.82 -23.87 7.24
CA GLY A 201 15.77 -22.91 6.96
C GLY A 201 16.29 -21.46 6.91
N LYS A 202 17.16 -21.08 7.85
CA LYS A 202 17.81 -19.77 7.87
C LYS A 202 18.66 -19.55 6.60
N GLN A 203 19.46 -20.54 6.20
CA GLN A 203 20.25 -20.51 4.98
C GLN A 203 19.37 -20.39 3.74
N ALA A 204 18.28 -21.17 3.68
CA ALA A 204 17.34 -21.13 2.56
C ALA A 204 16.67 -19.75 2.40
N VAL A 205 16.36 -19.04 3.48
CA VAL A 205 15.86 -17.65 3.45
C VAL A 205 16.96 -16.70 2.97
N ALA A 206 18.19 -16.84 3.50
CA ALA A 206 19.32 -16.00 3.12
C ALA A 206 19.63 -16.04 1.61
N GLU A 207 19.68 -17.23 1.02
CA GLU A 207 19.94 -17.42 -0.41
C GLU A 207 18.91 -16.75 -1.29
N ARG A 208 17.62 -16.87 -0.94
CA ARG A 208 16.53 -16.24 -1.68
C ARG A 208 16.55 -14.72 -1.54
N LEU A 209 16.83 -14.26 -0.34
CA LEU A 209 16.90 -12.82 -0.04
C LEU A 209 18.05 -12.14 -0.81
N ALA A 210 19.20 -12.80 -0.92
CA ALA A 210 20.33 -12.30 -1.73
C ALA A 210 19.93 -12.10 -3.20
N VAL A 211 19.20 -13.04 -3.79
CA VAL A 211 18.68 -12.92 -5.17
C VAL A 211 17.68 -11.76 -5.28
N VAL A 212 16.76 -11.64 -4.31
CA VAL A 212 15.77 -10.54 -4.28
C VAL A 212 16.46 -9.20 -4.19
N ARG A 213 17.42 -9.05 -3.26
CA ARG A 213 18.16 -7.80 -3.06
C ARG A 213 18.97 -7.40 -4.31
N ALA A 214 19.68 -8.35 -4.91
CA ALA A 214 20.43 -8.09 -6.14
C ALA A 214 19.51 -7.59 -7.25
N PHE A 215 18.38 -8.25 -7.48
CA PHE A 215 17.40 -7.79 -8.48
C PHE A 215 16.83 -6.41 -8.18
N VAL A 216 16.46 -6.14 -6.92
CA VAL A 216 15.91 -4.83 -6.52
C VAL A 216 16.92 -3.71 -6.75
N ASN A 217 18.18 -3.91 -6.34
CA ASN A 217 19.20 -2.85 -6.38
C ASN A 217 19.82 -2.67 -7.78
N GLU A 218 20.08 -3.77 -8.50
CA GLU A 218 20.90 -3.76 -9.71
C GLU A 218 20.06 -3.77 -11.00
N THR A 219 18.77 -4.13 -10.89
CA THR A 219 17.91 -4.27 -12.06
C THR A 219 16.66 -3.40 -11.96
N TRP A 220 15.87 -3.55 -10.89
CA TRP A 220 14.60 -2.81 -10.79
C TRP A 220 14.80 -1.34 -10.48
N ALA A 221 15.66 -0.98 -9.53
CA ALA A 221 15.87 0.42 -9.18
C ALA A 221 16.37 1.24 -10.39
N PRO A 222 17.42 0.84 -11.13
CA PRO A 222 17.82 1.53 -12.35
C PRO A 222 16.67 1.68 -13.36
N LEU A 223 15.93 0.60 -13.65
CA LEU A 223 14.81 0.62 -14.57
C LEU A 223 13.70 1.61 -14.14
N ALA A 224 13.40 1.70 -12.85
CA ALA A 224 12.38 2.62 -12.35
C ALA A 224 12.80 4.09 -12.51
N TYR A 225 14.08 4.40 -12.34
CA TYR A 225 14.61 5.74 -12.61
C TYR A 225 14.72 6.04 -14.12
N ASP A 226 15.02 5.06 -14.96
CA ASP A 226 14.93 5.20 -16.41
C ASP A 226 13.47 5.47 -16.86
N LEU A 227 12.49 4.81 -16.24
CA LEU A 227 11.07 5.10 -16.43
C LEU A 227 10.74 6.54 -16.04
N ALA A 228 11.27 7.03 -14.92
CA ALA A 228 11.06 8.39 -14.46
C ALA A 228 11.64 9.45 -15.44
N GLU A 229 12.75 9.15 -16.12
CA GLU A 229 13.31 10.01 -17.17
C GLU A 229 12.41 10.01 -18.43
N VAL A 230 11.92 8.85 -18.85
CA VAL A 230 11.07 8.70 -20.04
C VAL A 230 9.67 9.27 -19.80
N ARG A 231 9.13 9.10 -18.59
CA ARG A 231 7.78 9.52 -18.18
C ARG A 231 7.83 10.61 -17.10
N TRP A 232 8.72 11.60 -17.30
CA TRP A 232 8.83 12.74 -16.39
C TRP A 232 7.53 13.54 -16.24
N ASP A 233 6.61 13.46 -17.22
CA ASP A 233 5.26 14.03 -17.19
C ASP A 233 4.47 13.60 -15.95
N LEU A 234 4.71 12.38 -15.44
CA LEU A 234 4.05 11.82 -14.26
C LEU A 234 4.46 12.49 -12.93
N PHE A 235 5.49 13.32 -12.91
CA PHE A 235 5.78 14.19 -11.77
C PHE A 235 4.82 15.39 -11.65
N SER A 236 4.10 15.72 -12.72
CA SER A 236 3.17 16.85 -12.75
C SER A 236 1.71 16.49 -12.53
N VAL A 237 1.39 15.19 -12.38
CA VAL A 237 0.02 14.68 -12.22
C VAL A 237 -0.14 13.79 -11.00
N GLY A 238 -1.38 13.61 -10.57
CA GLY A 238 -1.70 12.70 -9.49
C GLY A 238 -1.33 13.23 -8.10
N ARG A 239 -1.31 14.55 -7.90
CA ARG A 239 -1.02 15.17 -6.62
C ARG A 239 -2.18 14.93 -5.64
N GLY A 240 -1.91 14.20 -4.55
CA GLY A 240 -2.86 13.99 -3.48
C GLY A 240 -3.03 15.23 -2.57
N PRO A 241 -3.71 15.08 -1.42
CA PRO A 241 -4.02 16.20 -0.52
C PRO A 241 -2.79 16.82 0.17
N GLY A 242 -1.60 16.22 0.05
CA GLY A 242 -0.38 16.69 0.71
C GLY A 242 -0.32 16.38 2.22
N ASN A 243 -1.31 15.68 2.74
CA ASN A 243 -1.30 15.13 4.10
C ASN A 243 -1.02 13.63 4.03
N PHE A 244 -0.22 13.12 4.96
CA PHE A 244 0.26 11.74 4.95
C PHE A 244 0.15 11.11 6.32
N VAL A 245 -0.26 9.83 6.38
CA VAL A 245 -0.38 9.06 7.61
C VAL A 245 0.36 7.73 7.50
N CYS A 246 1.08 7.37 8.56
CA CYS A 246 1.78 6.10 8.75
C CYS A 246 1.51 5.60 10.16
N ALA A 247 0.98 4.38 10.30
CA ALA A 247 0.71 3.78 11.60
C ALA A 247 1.95 3.13 12.22
N GLY A 248 3.02 2.99 11.47
CA GLY A 248 4.25 2.33 11.86
C GLY A 248 4.22 0.81 11.69
N ALA A 249 5.39 0.26 11.33
CA ALA A 249 5.55 -1.18 11.13
C ALA A 249 6.98 -1.63 11.43
N LEU A 250 7.17 -2.94 11.51
CA LEU A 250 8.50 -3.56 11.63
C LEU A 250 9.23 -3.10 12.90
N PRO A 251 8.72 -3.44 14.10
CA PRO A 251 9.31 -3.03 15.37
C PRO A 251 10.74 -3.55 15.52
N MET A 252 11.65 -2.66 15.91
CA MET A 252 13.08 -2.95 16.05
C MET A 252 13.45 -3.50 17.42
N ASN A 253 12.54 -3.40 18.40
CA ASN A 253 12.68 -3.96 19.74
C ASN A 253 11.36 -4.59 20.21
N ASP A 254 11.44 -5.40 21.27
CA ASP A 254 10.30 -6.18 21.79
C ASP A 254 9.23 -5.31 22.47
N TYR A 255 9.55 -4.06 22.78
CA TYR A 255 8.62 -3.09 23.37
C TYR A 255 7.88 -2.26 22.33
N ALA A 256 8.19 -2.43 21.04
CA ALA A 256 7.64 -1.65 19.92
C ALA A 256 7.74 -0.12 20.16
N THR A 257 8.85 0.35 20.72
CA THR A 257 9.15 1.77 20.92
C THR A 257 9.97 2.37 19.78
N HIS A 258 10.62 1.50 19.00
CA HIS A 258 11.38 1.85 17.80
C HIS A 258 10.91 0.99 16.64
N TYR A 259 10.77 1.59 15.47
CA TYR A 259 10.28 0.96 14.27
C TYR A 259 11.21 1.24 13.10
N HIS A 260 11.38 0.28 12.20
CA HIS A 260 12.03 0.51 10.90
C HIS A 260 11.22 1.51 10.07
N THR A 261 9.90 1.36 10.07
CA THR A 261 8.94 2.29 9.51
C THR A 261 8.25 3.02 10.66
N ALA A 262 8.73 4.21 11.00
CA ALA A 262 8.26 4.95 12.17
C ALA A 262 6.81 5.44 11.99
N PRO A 263 5.97 5.32 13.05
CA PRO A 263 4.64 5.92 13.03
C PRO A 263 4.72 7.45 13.06
N GLY A 264 3.78 8.10 12.38
CA GLY A 264 3.68 9.55 12.37
C GLY A 264 2.67 10.05 11.35
N VAL A 265 2.51 11.34 11.32
CA VAL A 265 1.64 12.06 10.39
C VAL A 265 2.36 13.31 9.89
N LEU A 266 2.23 13.59 8.60
CA LEU A 266 2.57 14.90 8.03
C LEU A 266 1.24 15.58 7.69
N LEU A 267 0.83 16.54 8.53
CA LEU A 267 -0.46 17.20 8.42
C LEU A 267 -0.24 18.71 8.21
N ARG A 268 -0.76 19.25 7.12
CA ARG A 268 -0.60 20.69 6.79
C ARG A 268 0.86 21.15 6.89
N GLY A 269 1.79 20.30 6.40
CA GLY A 269 3.24 20.56 6.42
C GLY A 269 3.94 20.36 7.78
N ARG A 270 3.23 19.91 8.81
CA ARG A 270 3.81 19.64 10.15
C ARG A 270 3.86 18.15 10.44
N ARG A 271 5.00 17.67 10.96
CA ARG A 271 5.15 16.29 11.43
C ARG A 271 4.67 16.18 12.87
N GLU A 272 3.80 15.21 13.11
CA GLU A 272 3.23 14.93 14.42
C GLU A 272 3.27 13.41 14.69
N PRO A 273 3.26 12.98 15.96
CA PRO A 273 3.09 11.58 16.31
C PRO A 273 1.74 11.04 15.79
N PHE A 274 1.73 9.79 15.32
CA PHE A 274 0.48 9.11 14.99
C PHE A 274 -0.31 8.80 16.27
N ARG A 275 -1.58 9.18 16.29
CA ARG A 275 -2.55 8.93 17.36
C ARG A 275 -3.78 8.21 16.79
N PRO A 276 -3.95 6.90 17.10
CA PRO A 276 -5.04 6.09 16.56
C PRO A 276 -6.44 6.66 16.83
N GLU A 277 -6.62 7.33 17.98
CA GLU A 277 -7.88 7.96 18.41
C GLU A 277 -8.32 9.14 17.53
N LEU A 278 -7.42 9.68 16.71
CA LEU A 278 -7.73 10.73 15.75
C LEU A 278 -8.15 10.17 14.38
N VAL A 279 -8.10 8.86 14.20
CA VAL A 279 -8.61 8.22 12.98
C VAL A 279 -10.11 7.99 13.13
N THR A 280 -10.87 8.50 12.17
CA THR A 280 -12.32 8.34 12.11
C THR A 280 -12.75 7.83 10.74
N GLU A 281 -13.84 7.05 10.72
CA GLU A 281 -14.49 6.56 9.51
C GLU A 281 -15.79 7.30 9.26
N HIS A 282 -16.06 7.62 7.99
CA HIS A 282 -17.23 8.35 7.51
C HIS A 282 -17.97 7.50 6.47
N SER A 283 -19.27 7.36 6.62
CA SER A 283 -20.11 6.54 5.77
C SER A 283 -21.16 7.31 4.94
N GLY A 284 -21.16 8.63 5.00
CA GLY A 284 -22.18 9.48 4.38
C GLY A 284 -22.39 9.27 2.87
N ARG A 285 -21.37 8.80 2.15
CA ARG A 285 -21.42 8.46 0.73
C ARG A 285 -21.21 6.96 0.45
N CYS A 286 -21.39 6.13 1.49
CA CYS A 286 -21.17 4.70 1.41
C CYS A 286 -22.50 3.92 1.51
N TRP A 287 -22.57 2.76 0.86
CA TRP A 287 -23.73 1.87 0.89
C TRP A 287 -23.81 1.07 2.18
N PHE A 288 -23.84 1.78 3.33
CA PHE A 288 -24.05 1.20 4.66
C PHE A 288 -25.24 1.87 5.36
N MET A 289 -25.94 1.11 6.20
CA MET A 289 -27.11 1.58 6.96
C MET A 289 -26.75 2.63 8.01
N ASP A 290 -25.50 2.66 8.45
CA ASP A 290 -25.05 3.55 9.49
C ASP A 290 -24.85 4.98 8.96
N GLU A 291 -25.59 5.91 9.51
CA GLU A 291 -25.55 7.34 9.13
C GLU A 291 -24.62 8.18 10.01
N ARG A 292 -24.09 7.61 11.10
CA ARG A 292 -23.25 8.38 12.03
C ARG A 292 -21.86 8.58 11.45
N GLU A 293 -21.44 9.81 11.42
CA GLU A 293 -20.16 10.24 10.89
C GLU A 293 -19.08 10.33 11.99
N GLY A 294 -17.81 10.15 11.59
CA GLY A 294 -16.69 10.36 12.49
C GLY A 294 -16.52 9.31 13.59
N ARG A 295 -16.79 8.03 13.29
CA ARG A 295 -16.63 6.94 14.23
C ARG A 295 -15.20 6.46 14.34
N SER A 296 -14.78 6.15 15.54
CA SER A 296 -13.53 5.43 15.80
C SER A 296 -13.63 3.98 15.31
N LEU A 297 -12.50 3.39 14.96
CA LEU A 297 -12.42 1.97 14.61
C LEU A 297 -12.92 1.12 15.79
N GLY A 298 -13.88 0.24 15.52
CA GLY A 298 -14.51 -0.62 16.53
C GLY A 298 -15.87 -0.13 17.03
N GLU A 299 -16.25 1.12 16.79
CA GLU A 299 -17.56 1.67 17.22
C GLU A 299 -18.65 1.49 16.15
N GLY A 300 -18.33 1.07 14.97
CA GLY A 300 -19.24 0.92 13.86
C GLY A 300 -19.82 -0.49 13.73
N ALA A 301 -20.97 -0.59 13.05
CA ALA A 301 -21.46 -1.83 12.51
C ALA A 301 -21.46 -1.73 10.98
N THR A 302 -20.91 -2.75 10.32
CA THR A 302 -20.90 -2.83 8.86
C THR A 302 -22.14 -3.57 8.39
N ALA A 303 -23.23 -2.84 8.14
CA ALA A 303 -24.46 -3.40 7.57
C ALA A 303 -24.68 -2.76 6.19
N PRO A 304 -24.72 -3.55 5.09
CA PRO A 304 -24.83 -3.00 3.75
C PRO A 304 -26.25 -2.49 3.48
N ASP A 305 -26.35 -1.37 2.77
CA ASP A 305 -27.57 -0.80 2.20
C ASP A 305 -27.29 -0.29 0.78
N ALA A 306 -27.43 -1.18 -0.19
CA ALA A 306 -27.20 -0.85 -1.60
C ALA A 306 -28.24 0.12 -2.21
N ALA A 307 -29.35 0.37 -1.51
CA ALA A 307 -30.39 1.30 -1.91
C ALA A 307 -30.19 2.73 -1.39
N ARG A 308 -29.16 2.95 -0.56
CA ARG A 308 -28.89 4.26 0.05
C ARG A 308 -28.67 5.33 -1.03
N PRO A 309 -29.48 6.42 -1.04
CA PRO A 309 -29.36 7.47 -2.03
C PRO A 309 -28.03 8.23 -1.87
N ASN A 310 -27.49 8.73 -2.99
CA ASN A 310 -26.25 9.51 -3.05
C ASN A 310 -24.98 8.77 -2.56
N ALA A 311 -25.06 7.48 -2.28
CA ALA A 311 -23.92 6.62 -2.03
C ALA A 311 -23.35 6.07 -3.35
N TYR A 312 -22.04 5.80 -3.38
CA TYR A 312 -21.38 5.26 -4.59
C TYR A 312 -20.21 4.30 -4.28
N SER A 313 -19.99 3.96 -3.01
CA SER A 313 -18.89 3.08 -2.60
C SER A 313 -19.28 2.16 -1.45
N PHE A 314 -18.69 0.95 -1.40
CA PHE A 314 -18.69 0.07 -0.22
C PHE A 314 -17.44 0.25 0.65
N VAL A 315 -16.71 1.35 0.52
CA VAL A 315 -15.55 1.68 1.35
C VAL A 315 -15.89 2.87 2.22
N LYS A 316 -15.72 2.74 3.54
CA LYS A 316 -15.85 3.85 4.48
C LYS A 316 -14.66 4.80 4.30
N ALA A 317 -14.91 6.10 4.30
CA ALA A 317 -13.88 7.11 4.12
C ALA A 317 -13.13 7.36 5.43
N ALA A 318 -11.87 6.97 5.51
CA ALA A 318 -11.03 7.26 6.67
C ALA A 318 -10.50 8.70 6.62
N ARG A 319 -10.48 9.35 7.79
CA ARG A 319 -9.92 10.68 8.01
C ARG A 319 -9.02 10.66 9.24
N TYR A 320 -7.97 11.47 9.25
CA TYR A 320 -7.16 11.71 10.43
C TYR A 320 -7.35 13.15 10.92
N ALA A 321 -7.82 13.32 12.16
CA ALA A 321 -8.21 14.63 12.68
C ALA A 321 -9.14 15.42 11.73
N GLY A 322 -10.07 14.73 11.07
CA GLY A 322 -10.99 15.29 10.08
C GLY A 322 -10.40 15.55 8.69
N GLU A 323 -9.09 15.37 8.50
CA GLU A 323 -8.40 15.63 7.24
C GLU A 323 -8.26 14.36 6.39
N CYS A 324 -8.27 14.56 5.09
CA CYS A 324 -7.96 13.54 4.11
C CYS A 324 -6.44 13.32 4.07
N CYS A 325 -5.98 12.10 4.36
CA CYS A 325 -4.57 11.74 4.41
C CYS A 325 -4.25 10.56 3.49
N GLU A 326 -3.19 10.68 2.71
CA GLU A 326 -2.65 9.58 1.91
C GLU A 326 -1.86 8.62 2.81
N THR A 327 -1.94 7.32 2.54
CA THR A 327 -1.12 6.29 3.17
C THR A 327 -0.42 5.44 2.11
N GLY A 328 0.60 4.70 2.50
CA GLY A 328 1.41 3.84 1.62
C GLY A 328 2.87 4.26 1.52
N PRO A 329 3.64 3.74 0.55
CA PRO A 329 5.07 3.97 0.44
C PRO A 329 5.48 5.45 0.41
N LEU A 330 4.78 6.28 -0.37
CA LEU A 330 5.06 7.72 -0.40
C LEU A 330 4.79 8.36 0.96
N ALA A 331 3.68 8.01 1.61
CA ALA A 331 3.36 8.52 2.94
C ALA A 331 4.42 8.14 3.98
N ARG A 332 4.89 6.89 3.99
CA ARG A 332 5.96 6.42 4.86
C ARG A 332 7.27 7.19 4.62
N ALA A 333 7.62 7.40 3.35
CA ALA A 333 8.80 8.17 2.98
C ALA A 333 8.70 9.65 3.42
N MET A 334 7.54 10.28 3.22
CA MET A 334 7.28 11.68 3.58
C MET A 334 7.25 11.87 5.10
N VAL A 335 6.54 11.01 5.83
CA VAL A 335 6.49 11.03 7.30
C VAL A 335 7.87 10.79 7.90
N GLY A 336 8.60 9.78 7.38
CA GLY A 336 9.94 9.42 7.85
C GLY A 336 11.05 10.34 7.35
N ALA A 337 10.77 11.31 6.48
CA ALA A 337 11.75 12.14 5.80
C ALA A 337 12.94 11.32 5.25
N TRP A 338 12.62 10.24 4.54
CA TRP A 338 13.65 9.31 4.07
C TRP A 338 14.61 10.01 3.11
N LYS A 339 15.88 9.65 3.20
CA LYS A 339 16.85 9.99 2.16
C LYS A 339 16.67 9.01 1.00
N PHE A 340 16.84 9.52 -0.20
CA PHE A 340 16.98 8.68 -1.38
C PHE A 340 18.27 7.84 -1.29
N SER A 341 18.28 6.70 -1.95
CA SER A 341 19.50 5.95 -2.24
C SER A 341 20.50 6.81 -3.03
N ALA A 342 21.75 6.42 -3.08
CA ALA A 342 22.75 7.14 -3.88
C ALA A 342 22.34 7.23 -5.35
N LEU A 343 21.80 6.13 -5.91
CA LEU A 343 21.26 6.09 -7.26
C LEU A 343 20.09 7.08 -7.42
N GLY A 344 19.12 7.07 -6.47
CA GLY A 344 17.96 7.95 -6.53
C GLY A 344 18.34 9.42 -6.47
N ALA A 345 19.24 9.80 -5.56
CA ALA A 345 19.72 11.16 -5.43
C ALA A 345 20.42 11.66 -6.72
N GLU A 346 21.32 10.84 -7.30
CA GLU A 346 22.01 11.16 -8.55
C GLU A 346 21.03 11.35 -9.72
N ARG A 347 20.09 10.41 -9.89
CA ARG A 347 19.12 10.44 -11.00
C ARG A 347 18.14 11.61 -10.91
N LEU A 348 17.67 11.91 -9.70
CA LEU A 348 16.76 13.04 -9.49
C LEU A 348 17.48 14.39 -9.61
N GLU A 349 18.73 14.50 -9.14
CA GLU A 349 19.55 15.70 -9.36
C GLU A 349 19.73 15.97 -10.86
N LYS A 350 20.06 14.94 -11.63
CA LYS A 350 20.17 15.04 -13.10
C LYS A 350 18.83 15.46 -13.75
N LEU A 351 17.71 14.92 -13.27
CA LEU A 351 16.40 15.18 -13.83
C LEU A 351 15.89 16.59 -13.52
N PHE A 352 16.04 17.04 -12.27
CA PHE A 352 15.52 18.33 -11.80
C PHE A 352 16.54 19.48 -11.91
N GLY A 353 17.83 19.19 -12.06
CA GLY A 353 18.89 20.18 -12.11
C GLY A 353 19.19 20.83 -10.77
N GLU A 354 18.65 20.29 -9.68
CA GLU A 354 18.90 20.72 -8.30
C GLU A 354 18.97 19.49 -7.38
N LYS A 355 19.66 19.64 -6.25
CA LYS A 355 19.90 18.55 -5.32
C LYS A 355 18.59 18.06 -4.68
N ALA A 356 18.27 16.80 -4.92
CA ALA A 356 17.11 16.11 -4.35
C ALA A 356 17.59 14.93 -3.52
N ASP A 357 17.89 15.15 -2.23
CA ASP A 357 18.49 14.13 -1.36
C ASP A 357 17.48 13.41 -0.47
N ARG A 358 16.26 13.90 -0.35
CA ARG A 358 15.23 13.30 0.52
C ARG A 358 13.79 13.66 0.16
N PHE A 359 12.86 12.88 0.68
CA PHE A 359 11.42 13.15 0.67
C PHE A 359 11.10 14.23 1.72
N THR A 360 10.80 15.47 1.31
CA THR A 360 10.74 16.58 2.28
C THR A 360 9.39 17.28 2.41
N GLY A 361 8.85 17.88 1.40
CA GLY A 361 7.74 18.82 1.52
C GLY A 361 6.48 18.41 0.77
N ALA A 362 5.32 18.79 1.29
CA ALA A 362 4.04 18.56 0.60
C ALA A 362 3.96 19.28 -0.76
N ASP A 363 4.80 20.29 -0.98
CA ASP A 363 4.88 21.03 -2.24
C ASP A 363 5.94 20.50 -3.21
N ASP A 364 6.63 19.43 -2.84
CA ASP A 364 7.64 18.79 -3.65
C ASP A 364 7.04 18.09 -4.88
N ALA A 365 7.75 18.13 -6.01
CA ALA A 365 7.38 17.39 -7.23
C ALA A 365 7.27 15.87 -7.02
N ILE A 366 7.91 15.35 -5.96
CA ILE A 366 7.83 13.95 -5.59
C ILE A 366 6.43 13.54 -5.12
N VAL A 367 5.57 14.49 -4.69
CA VAL A 367 4.16 14.22 -4.38
C VAL A 367 3.36 14.12 -5.67
N SER A 368 3.48 12.98 -6.33
CA SER A 368 2.97 12.76 -7.68
C SER A 368 2.77 11.27 -8.00
N ALA A 369 2.22 11.00 -9.17
CA ALA A 369 2.09 9.62 -9.66
C ALA A 369 3.45 8.93 -9.85
N MET A 370 4.51 9.63 -10.28
CA MET A 370 5.86 9.06 -10.38
C MET A 370 6.49 8.91 -9.00
N GLY A 371 6.34 9.89 -8.13
CA GLY A 371 6.93 9.81 -6.78
C GLY A 371 6.42 8.63 -5.95
N ARG A 372 5.16 8.22 -6.10
CA ARG A 372 4.64 6.99 -5.45
C ARG A 372 5.36 5.73 -5.95
N ARG A 373 5.69 5.68 -7.24
CA ARG A 373 6.44 4.57 -7.84
C ARG A 373 7.88 4.50 -7.34
N LEU A 374 8.55 5.65 -7.31
CA LEU A 374 9.92 5.73 -6.78
C LEU A 374 9.96 5.42 -5.28
N ALA A 375 8.98 5.87 -4.50
CA ALA A 375 8.90 5.54 -3.08
C ALA A 375 8.80 4.02 -2.83
N ARG A 376 8.09 3.24 -3.69
CA ARG A 376 8.06 1.77 -3.61
C ARG A 376 9.41 1.14 -3.86
N VAL A 377 10.16 1.66 -4.82
CA VAL A 377 11.50 1.16 -5.13
C VAL A 377 12.46 1.44 -3.98
N GLU A 378 12.50 2.67 -3.50
CA GLU A 378 13.33 3.08 -2.37
C GLU A 378 12.97 2.30 -1.09
N GLU A 379 11.69 2.05 -0.84
CA GLU A 379 11.26 1.22 0.26
C GLU A 379 11.74 -0.23 0.12
N SER A 380 11.63 -0.81 -1.09
CA SER A 380 12.09 -2.17 -1.34
C SER A 380 13.59 -2.34 -1.12
N MET A 381 14.40 -1.36 -1.54
CA MET A 381 15.85 -1.33 -1.27
C MET A 381 16.13 -1.31 0.24
N ARG A 382 15.44 -0.46 1.00
CA ARG A 382 15.57 -0.34 2.46
C ARG A 382 15.13 -1.62 3.19
N LEU A 383 14.04 -2.23 2.76
CA LEU A 383 13.54 -3.49 3.35
C LEU A 383 14.49 -4.64 3.08
N CYS A 384 15.03 -4.76 1.86
CA CYS A 384 16.03 -5.79 1.54
C CYS A 384 17.28 -5.64 2.40
N ALA A 385 17.79 -4.42 2.56
CA ALA A 385 18.94 -4.14 3.44
C ALA A 385 18.62 -4.52 4.90
N ALA A 386 17.47 -4.11 5.43
CA ALA A 386 17.09 -4.42 6.81
C ALA A 386 16.92 -5.93 7.06
N MET A 387 16.37 -6.66 6.10
CA MET A 387 16.22 -8.12 6.19
C MET A 387 17.56 -8.84 6.26
N GLU A 388 18.50 -8.48 5.36
CA GLU A 388 19.77 -9.18 5.21
C GLU A 388 20.80 -8.76 6.26
N GLU A 389 20.86 -7.45 6.57
CA GLU A 389 21.89 -6.88 7.45
C GLU A 389 21.47 -6.85 8.92
N PHE A 390 20.17 -6.94 9.22
CA PHE A 390 19.68 -6.73 10.57
C PHE A 390 18.83 -7.89 11.09
N TRP A 391 17.65 -8.18 10.51
CA TRP A 391 16.71 -9.13 11.12
C TRP A 391 17.13 -10.58 10.98
N LEU A 392 17.54 -11.02 9.80
CA LEU A 392 17.95 -12.42 9.60
C LEU A 392 19.21 -12.80 10.37
N PRO A 393 20.26 -11.95 10.47
CA PRO A 393 21.42 -12.24 11.33
C PRO A 393 21.08 -12.39 12.81
N GLN A 394 20.13 -11.59 13.32
CA GLN A 394 19.72 -11.64 14.74
C GLN A 394 18.93 -12.90 15.12
N MET A 395 18.29 -13.58 14.18
CA MET A 395 17.59 -14.83 14.46
C MET A 395 18.58 -15.95 14.75
N SER A 396 18.49 -16.56 15.93
CA SER A 396 19.23 -17.78 16.25
C SER A 396 18.50 -19.01 15.69
N ALA A 397 19.26 -20.00 15.25
CA ALA A 397 18.68 -21.27 14.81
C ALA A 397 17.99 -21.98 15.99
N GLY A 398 16.73 -22.41 15.81
CA GLY A 398 15.94 -23.05 16.86
C GLY A 398 15.41 -22.09 17.94
N GLU A 399 15.55 -20.76 17.75
CA GLU A 399 15.03 -19.77 18.68
C GLU A 399 13.53 -19.93 18.92
N GLU A 400 13.08 -19.64 20.15
CA GLU A 400 11.65 -19.59 20.48
C GLU A 400 10.93 -18.53 19.68
N VAL A 401 9.89 -18.94 18.97
CA VAL A 401 9.10 -18.06 18.08
C VAL A 401 7.61 -18.04 18.43
N TRP A 402 7.21 -18.68 19.52
CA TRP A 402 5.83 -18.73 19.98
C TRP A 402 5.75 -18.88 21.48
N ALA A 403 4.82 -18.19 22.11
CA ALA A 403 4.46 -18.33 23.51
C ALA A 403 2.91 -18.39 23.64
N PRO A 404 2.39 -19.15 24.64
CA PRO A 404 0.95 -19.19 24.88
C PRO A 404 0.39 -17.78 25.13
N PRO A 405 -0.65 -17.35 24.39
CA PRO A 405 -1.12 -15.97 24.46
C PRO A 405 -1.94 -15.61 25.73
N GLY A 406 -2.30 -16.57 26.58
CA GLY A 406 -3.06 -16.33 27.80
C GLY A 406 -4.47 -15.78 27.51
N GLU A 407 -5.25 -16.52 26.72
CA GLU A 407 -6.58 -16.10 26.26
C GLU A 407 -7.49 -15.63 27.39
N ARG A 408 -8.19 -14.51 27.14
CA ARG A 408 -9.22 -13.93 28.03
C ARG A 408 -10.58 -14.01 27.34
N PRO A 409 -11.64 -14.47 28.05
CA PRO A 409 -12.96 -14.65 27.43
C PRO A 409 -13.64 -13.33 27.06
N ASP A 410 -13.40 -12.28 27.84
CA ASP A 410 -13.95 -10.94 27.63
C ASP A 410 -12.78 -9.96 27.54
N ALA A 411 -12.61 -9.34 26.40
CA ALA A 411 -11.52 -8.42 26.13
C ALA A 411 -11.79 -7.62 24.85
N GLU A 412 -11.17 -6.44 24.75
CA GLU A 412 -11.20 -5.64 23.52
C GLU A 412 -9.86 -4.97 23.28
N ALA A 413 -9.48 -4.83 22.04
CA ALA A 413 -8.31 -4.05 21.63
C ALA A 413 -8.33 -3.77 20.12
N ALA A 414 -7.52 -2.79 19.73
CA ALA A 414 -7.18 -2.57 18.32
C ALA A 414 -5.65 -2.63 18.13
N ALA A 415 -5.25 -3.12 16.96
CA ALA A 415 -3.87 -3.08 16.52
C ALA A 415 -3.77 -2.36 15.18
N TRP A 416 -2.68 -1.63 15.01
CA TRP A 416 -2.37 -0.81 13.85
C TRP A 416 -0.99 -1.16 13.33
N SER A 417 -0.85 -1.25 12.02
CA SER A 417 0.42 -1.47 11.33
C SER A 417 0.33 -0.99 9.89
N GLU A 418 1.29 -1.41 9.06
CA GLU A 418 1.33 -1.11 7.63
C GLU A 418 1.28 -2.41 6.83
N SER A 419 0.61 -2.35 5.68
CA SER A 419 0.75 -3.27 4.55
C SER A 419 1.58 -2.63 3.44
N ALA A 420 1.77 -3.33 2.34
CA ALA A 420 2.40 -2.74 1.15
C ALA A 420 1.64 -1.49 0.65
N GLU A 421 0.32 -1.52 0.72
CA GLU A 421 -0.58 -0.45 0.27
C GLU A 421 -0.69 0.71 1.25
N GLY A 422 -0.40 0.50 2.54
CA GLY A 422 -0.49 1.52 3.60
C GLY A 422 -1.07 0.98 4.90
N VAL A 423 -1.70 1.87 5.68
CA VAL A 423 -2.25 1.57 7.00
C VAL A 423 -3.24 0.41 6.95
N VAL A 424 -3.06 -0.52 7.88
CA VAL A 424 -3.99 -1.61 8.18
C VAL A 424 -4.23 -1.67 9.68
N ALA A 425 -5.50 -1.77 10.08
CA ALA A 425 -5.88 -1.91 11.48
C ALA A 425 -7.00 -2.94 11.65
N HIS A 426 -6.96 -3.67 12.75
CA HIS A 426 -8.01 -4.57 13.18
C HIS A 426 -8.40 -4.22 14.62
N ALA A 427 -9.71 -4.07 14.87
CA ALA A 427 -10.28 -3.95 16.19
C ALA A 427 -11.14 -5.17 16.50
N VAL A 428 -10.99 -5.75 17.69
CA VAL A 428 -11.71 -6.94 18.12
C VAL A 428 -12.33 -6.70 19.50
N ARG A 429 -13.57 -7.15 19.66
CA ARG A 429 -14.22 -7.28 20.95
C ARG A 429 -14.63 -8.73 21.12
N LEU A 430 -14.21 -9.33 22.24
CA LEU A 430 -14.48 -10.70 22.65
C LEU A 430 -15.49 -10.71 23.78
N GLU A 431 -16.45 -11.63 23.71
CA GLU A 431 -17.42 -11.91 24.76
C GLU A 431 -17.56 -13.43 24.91
N LYS A 432 -17.43 -13.94 26.12
CA LYS A 432 -17.54 -15.37 26.44
C LYS A 432 -16.62 -16.25 25.58
N GLY A 433 -15.42 -15.77 25.26
CA GLY A 433 -14.43 -16.48 24.43
C GLY A 433 -14.76 -16.54 22.96
N ARG A 434 -15.65 -15.70 22.48
CA ARG A 434 -16.04 -15.58 21.07
C ARG A 434 -15.88 -14.15 20.57
N VAL A 435 -15.71 -14.00 19.27
CA VAL A 435 -15.72 -12.69 18.62
C VAL A 435 -17.14 -12.12 18.70
N ALA A 436 -17.34 -11.05 19.42
CA ALA A 436 -18.58 -10.28 19.48
C ALA A 436 -18.63 -9.23 18.37
N SER A 437 -17.49 -8.60 18.05
CA SER A 437 -17.35 -7.75 16.85
C SER A 437 -15.93 -7.78 16.34
N TRP A 438 -15.78 -7.57 15.04
CA TRP A 438 -14.50 -7.44 14.35
C TRP A 438 -14.62 -6.34 13.32
N GLN A 439 -13.76 -5.32 13.40
CA GLN A 439 -13.74 -4.21 12.46
C GLN A 439 -12.35 -4.07 11.85
N VAL A 440 -12.30 -3.69 10.58
CA VAL A 440 -11.06 -3.58 9.82
C VAL A 440 -11.00 -2.25 9.08
N LEU A 441 -9.90 -1.56 9.26
CA LEU A 441 -9.55 -0.40 8.43
C LEU A 441 -8.36 -0.77 7.56
N THR A 442 -8.45 -0.45 6.28
CA THR A 442 -7.42 -0.74 5.29
C THR A 442 -6.87 0.53 4.66
N ALA A 443 -5.75 0.43 3.96
CA ALA A 443 -5.24 1.52 3.13
C ALA A 443 -6.30 2.05 2.15
N GLY A 444 -7.22 1.19 1.69
CA GLY A 444 -8.33 1.59 0.84
C GLY A 444 -9.28 2.57 1.50
N GLY A 445 -9.52 2.48 2.81
CA GLY A 445 -10.31 3.46 3.56
C GLY A 445 -9.75 4.88 3.45
N PHE A 446 -8.43 5.02 3.50
CA PHE A 446 -7.76 6.29 3.29
C PHE A 446 -7.69 6.68 1.81
N ASN A 447 -7.11 5.82 0.96
CA ASN A 447 -6.76 6.17 -0.41
C ASN A 447 -7.93 6.10 -1.40
N LEU A 448 -8.90 5.18 -1.19
CA LEU A 448 -10.07 4.96 -2.05
C LEU A 448 -11.39 5.41 -1.40
N GLY A 449 -11.32 5.91 -0.17
CA GLY A 449 -12.48 6.43 0.54
C GLY A 449 -13.20 7.52 -0.27
N PRO A 450 -14.54 7.48 -0.35
CA PRO A 450 -15.32 8.47 -1.08
C PRO A 450 -15.30 9.84 -0.39
N ARG A 451 -16.03 10.80 -0.96
CA ARG A 451 -16.34 12.08 -0.31
C ARG A 451 -16.97 11.84 1.06
N ASP A 452 -16.65 12.70 2.01
CA ASP A 452 -17.35 12.72 3.30
C ASP A 452 -18.74 13.40 3.20
N HIS A 453 -19.41 13.54 4.34
CA HIS A 453 -20.74 14.15 4.41
C HIS A 453 -20.75 15.64 4.03
N GLU A 454 -19.63 16.34 4.20
CA GLU A 454 -19.46 17.74 3.79
C GLU A 454 -19.12 17.86 2.29
N GLY A 455 -18.97 16.75 1.59
CA GLY A 455 -18.62 16.72 0.15
C GLY A 455 -17.13 16.90 -0.11
N ARG A 456 -16.25 16.86 0.91
CA ARG A 456 -14.81 16.97 0.72
C ARG A 456 -14.29 15.67 0.05
N PRO A 457 -13.50 15.77 -1.02
CA PRO A 457 -13.07 14.62 -1.80
C PRO A 457 -12.14 13.66 -1.01
N GLY A 458 -12.11 12.39 -1.43
CA GLY A 458 -11.12 11.41 -0.99
C GLY A 458 -9.73 11.67 -1.57
N VAL A 459 -8.73 10.88 -1.13
CA VAL A 459 -7.33 11.02 -1.58
C VAL A 459 -7.22 10.82 -3.09
N LEU A 460 -7.76 9.71 -3.62
CA LEU A 460 -7.71 9.42 -5.06
C LEU A 460 -8.50 10.47 -5.86
N GLU A 461 -9.67 10.89 -5.38
CA GLU A 461 -10.49 11.92 -6.04
C GLU A 461 -9.74 13.26 -6.13
N THR A 462 -9.04 13.64 -5.04
CA THR A 462 -8.15 14.82 -5.01
C THR A 462 -7.00 14.68 -5.99
N ALA A 463 -6.38 13.51 -6.06
CA ALA A 463 -5.23 13.27 -6.94
C ALA A 463 -5.60 13.29 -8.44
N LEU A 464 -6.84 12.98 -8.77
CA LEU A 464 -7.36 13.03 -10.14
C LEU A 464 -7.79 14.45 -10.56
N ALA A 465 -8.21 15.28 -9.61
CA ALA A 465 -8.65 16.64 -9.89
C ALA A 465 -7.53 17.49 -10.51
N GLY A 466 -7.87 18.30 -11.52
CA GLY A 466 -6.94 19.16 -12.26
C GLY A 466 -6.04 18.42 -13.27
N CYS A 467 -6.09 17.08 -13.33
CA CYS A 467 -5.27 16.32 -14.29
C CYS A 467 -5.71 16.60 -15.73
N PRO A 468 -4.75 16.73 -16.67
CA PRO A 468 -5.07 16.94 -18.08
C PRO A 468 -5.66 15.66 -18.67
N VAL A 469 -6.75 15.78 -19.39
CA VAL A 469 -7.43 14.69 -20.09
C VAL A 469 -7.91 15.14 -21.45
N ASP A 470 -7.86 14.23 -22.41
CA ASP A 470 -8.45 14.37 -23.73
C ASP A 470 -9.33 13.16 -24.04
N GLU A 471 -10.01 13.19 -25.18
CA GLU A 471 -10.91 12.11 -25.61
C GLU A 471 -10.17 10.79 -25.89
N GLU A 472 -8.95 10.86 -26.40
CA GLU A 472 -8.19 9.71 -26.87
C GLU A 472 -7.44 9.01 -25.70
N ARG A 473 -6.76 9.79 -24.84
CA ARG A 473 -5.85 9.29 -23.81
C ARG A 473 -6.35 9.49 -22.38
N GLY A 474 -7.46 10.19 -22.17
CA GLY A 474 -7.94 10.54 -20.83
C GLY A 474 -8.11 9.34 -19.92
N ALA A 475 -8.67 8.25 -20.41
CA ALA A 475 -8.84 7.01 -19.65
C ALA A 475 -7.49 6.39 -19.23
N ALA A 476 -6.47 6.41 -20.11
CA ALA A 476 -5.14 5.90 -19.80
C ALA A 476 -4.44 6.76 -18.73
N VAL A 477 -4.50 8.08 -18.84
CA VAL A 477 -3.94 9.01 -17.83
C VAL A 477 -4.56 8.78 -16.45
N LEU A 478 -5.88 8.61 -16.40
CA LEU A 478 -6.57 8.28 -15.14
C LEU A 478 -6.10 6.94 -14.57
N ALA A 479 -5.97 5.90 -15.42
CA ALA A 479 -5.48 4.58 -14.98
C ALA A 479 -4.05 4.66 -14.45
N GLU A 480 -3.15 5.39 -15.11
CA GLU A 480 -1.77 5.60 -14.67
C GLU A 480 -1.69 6.26 -13.27
N ILE A 481 -2.56 7.24 -12.99
CA ILE A 481 -2.64 7.89 -11.68
C ILE A 481 -3.19 6.91 -10.64
N ILE A 482 -4.27 6.21 -10.94
CA ILE A 482 -4.90 5.24 -10.04
C ILE A 482 -3.91 4.14 -9.66
N HIS A 483 -3.23 3.53 -10.63
CA HIS A 483 -2.25 2.48 -10.38
C HIS A 483 -1.07 2.97 -9.52
N SER A 484 -0.72 4.26 -9.58
CA SER A 484 0.34 4.82 -8.73
C SER A 484 0.07 4.65 -7.23
N PHE A 485 -1.18 4.59 -6.81
CA PHE A 485 -1.56 4.29 -5.42
C PHE A 485 -1.41 2.82 -5.04
N GLY A 486 -1.33 1.89 -6.02
CA GLY A 486 -1.31 0.45 -5.78
C GLY A 486 -2.57 -0.05 -5.07
N PRO A 487 -3.77 0.29 -5.55
CA PRO A 487 -4.99 0.00 -4.81
C PRO A 487 -5.29 -1.49 -4.72
N ASP A 488 -5.82 -1.93 -3.57
CA ASP A 488 -6.47 -3.23 -3.38
C ASP A 488 -7.96 -3.01 -3.04
N PRO A 489 -8.84 -2.85 -4.05
CA PRO A 489 -10.26 -2.65 -3.82
C PRO A 489 -10.91 -3.83 -3.10
N ALA A 490 -10.41 -5.06 -3.30
CA ALA A 490 -10.94 -6.23 -2.63
C ALA A 490 -10.66 -6.21 -1.12
N ALA A 491 -9.49 -5.74 -0.70
CA ALA A 491 -9.18 -5.54 0.72
C ALA A 491 -9.98 -4.39 1.33
N ALA A 492 -10.31 -3.36 0.55
CA ALA A 492 -11.09 -2.22 1.02
C ALA A 492 -12.58 -2.54 1.23
N ALA A 493 -13.11 -3.56 0.56
CA ALA A 493 -14.52 -3.97 0.55
C ALA A 493 -14.83 -4.97 1.69
N GLN A 494 -14.79 -4.55 2.93
CA GLN A 494 -14.95 -5.42 4.11
C GLN A 494 -16.41 -5.70 4.49
#